data_af80b0ba2fa147fe8a1c54b55212b408
#
_entry.id   af80b0ba2fa147fe8a1c54b55212b408
#
_cell.length_a   1.000
_cell.length_b   1.000
_cell.length_c   1.000
_cell.angle_alpha   90.00
_cell.angle_beta   90.00
_cell.angle_gamma   90.00
#
_symmetry.space_group_name_H-M   'P 1'
#
loop_
_entity.id
_entity.type
_entity.pdbx_description
1 polymer ?
#
loop_
_entity_poly.entity_id
_entity_poly.type
_entity_poly.pdbx_seq_one_letter_code
_entity_poly.pdbx_strand_id
1 'polypeptide(L)'
;MKKIISLFSIVVLFSCSKKAEQPVEETSVFTPPAKKEVVEGNKNLAGYSLITGSDCLSCHKDSEKFVGPSYSEIAQKYSEKDAELLASKIIDGGKGVWGEVPMQAHPQISKEDAKKMVEYILSVKK
;
A
#
# COMPACT_ATOMS: atom_id res chain seq x y z
N MET A 1 37.96 65.26 31.45
CA MET A 1 37.17 66.18 32.32
C MET A 1 35.75 65.70 32.41
N LYS A 2 35.30 65.52 33.66
CA LYS A 2 33.92 65.51 34.17
C LYS A 2 32.98 64.50 33.51
N LYS A 3 32.65 63.35 34.18
CA LYS A 3 31.59 63.07 35.18
C LYS A 3 30.21 63.37 34.63
N ILE A 4 29.31 62.35 34.60
CA ILE A 4 28.17 62.32 35.50
C ILE A 4 27.56 60.90 35.42
N ILE A 5 27.46 60.36 36.61
CA ILE A 5 26.72 59.11 36.94
C ILE A 5 25.24 59.49 36.96
N SER A 6 24.38 58.66 36.34
CA SER A 6 22.95 58.66 36.69
C SER A 6 22.47 57.21 36.82
N LEU A 7 22.30 56.82 38.08
CA LEU A 7 21.56 55.64 38.48
C LEU A 7 20.08 55.85 38.11
N PHE A 8 19.51 54.93 37.36
CA PHE A 8 18.08 54.82 37.27
C PHE A 8 17.68 53.42 37.68
N SER A 9 17.17 53.37 38.89
CA SER A 9 16.57 52.19 39.54
C SER A 9 15.21 51.97 38.89
N ILE A 10 15.04 50.91 38.14
CA ILE A 10 13.71 50.51 37.66
C ILE A 10 13.27 49.29 38.44
N VAL A 11 12.27 49.51 39.23
CA VAL A 11 11.51 48.51 39.97
C VAL A 11 10.71 47.67 38.99
N VAL A 12 11.04 46.38 38.86
CA VAL A 12 10.26 45.43 38.09
C VAL A 12 9.14 44.91 38.99
N LEU A 13 7.93 45.36 38.75
CA LEU A 13 6.74 44.80 39.32
C LEU A 13 6.41 43.45 38.66
N PHE A 14 6.57 42.40 39.42
CA PHE A 14 6.12 41.07 39.05
C PHE A 14 4.58 41.05 39.00
N SER A 15 4.00 41.15 37.82
CA SER A 15 2.59 40.91 37.63
C SER A 15 2.37 39.43 37.33
N CYS A 16 1.95 38.64 38.32
CA CYS A 16 1.43 37.31 38.12
C CYS A 16 0.08 37.40 37.40
N SER A 17 0.08 37.23 36.09
CA SER A 17 -1.15 36.97 35.34
C SER A 17 -1.47 35.48 35.41
N LYS A 18 -2.51 35.13 36.16
CA LYS A 18 -3.14 33.80 36.11
C LYS A 18 -3.69 33.58 34.73
N LYS A 19 -3.04 32.71 33.96
CA LYS A 19 -3.55 32.19 32.70
C LYS A 19 -4.75 31.30 33.02
N ALA A 20 -5.91 31.76 32.62
CA ALA A 20 -7.12 30.95 32.65
C ALA A 20 -6.92 29.73 31.76
N GLU A 21 -7.00 28.57 32.34
CA GLU A 21 -7.04 27.27 31.69
C GLU A 21 -8.38 27.15 30.99
N GLN A 22 -8.38 27.29 29.67
CA GLN A 22 -9.52 26.91 28.85
C GLN A 22 -9.51 25.39 28.71
N PRO A 23 -10.63 24.70 29.01
CA PRO A 23 -10.74 23.29 28.71
C PRO A 23 -10.80 23.14 27.17
N VAL A 24 -9.73 22.65 26.58
CA VAL A 24 -9.74 22.16 25.20
C VAL A 24 -10.51 20.85 25.21
N GLU A 25 -11.75 20.93 24.85
CA GLU A 25 -12.57 19.77 24.52
C GLU A 25 -12.13 19.29 23.12
N GLU A 26 -10.97 18.60 23.08
CA GLU A 26 -10.59 17.80 21.93
C GLU A 26 -11.45 16.54 21.89
N THR A 27 -12.63 16.68 21.34
CA THR A 27 -13.34 15.54 20.78
C THR A 27 -12.63 15.15 19.50
N SER A 28 -11.44 14.53 19.60
CA SER A 28 -10.88 13.79 18.49
C SER A 28 -11.79 12.59 18.26
N VAL A 29 -12.74 12.77 17.38
CA VAL A 29 -13.46 11.66 16.75
C VAL A 29 -12.39 10.83 16.01
N PHE A 30 -11.83 9.86 16.72
CA PHE A 30 -11.02 8.82 16.11
C PHE A 30 -11.98 8.00 15.24
N THR A 31 -12.14 8.45 13.98
CA THR A 31 -12.77 7.63 12.96
C THR A 31 -11.76 6.52 12.66
N PRO A 32 -12.03 5.26 13.05
CA PRO A 32 -11.14 4.17 12.70
C PRO A 32 -11.01 4.15 11.17
N PRO A 33 -9.79 3.95 10.62
CA PRO A 33 -9.62 3.86 9.17
C PRO A 33 -10.58 2.81 8.65
N ALA A 34 -11.35 3.18 7.64
CA ALA A 34 -12.30 2.28 6.98
C ALA A 34 -11.59 0.95 6.72
N LYS A 35 -12.12 -0.13 7.30
CA LYS A 35 -11.57 -1.47 7.17
C LYS A 35 -11.52 -1.77 5.67
N LYS A 36 -10.32 -1.70 5.08
CA LYS A 36 -10.11 -2.09 3.69
C LYS A 36 -10.61 -3.53 3.58
N GLU A 37 -11.60 -3.72 2.76
CA GLU A 37 -12.14 -5.06 2.49
C GLU A 37 -11.00 -5.88 1.87
N VAL A 38 -10.52 -6.87 2.62
CA VAL A 38 -9.47 -7.78 2.16
C VAL A 38 -10.15 -8.77 1.24
N VAL A 39 -9.96 -8.60 -0.04
CA VAL A 39 -10.43 -9.54 -1.05
C VAL A 39 -9.36 -10.62 -1.20
N GLU A 40 -9.72 -11.84 -0.91
CA GLU A 40 -8.84 -13.00 -1.10
C GLU A 40 -9.37 -13.87 -2.24
N GLY A 41 -8.46 -14.51 -2.97
CA GLY A 41 -8.79 -15.49 -3.98
C GLY A 41 -9.20 -16.85 -3.38
N ASN A 42 -9.66 -17.74 -4.23
CA ASN A 42 -10.01 -19.11 -3.84
C ASN A 42 -8.73 -19.93 -3.55
N LYS A 43 -8.35 -20.01 -2.29
CA LYS A 43 -7.15 -20.74 -1.81
C LYS A 43 -7.19 -22.25 -2.02
N ASN A 44 -8.31 -22.82 -2.41
CA ASN A 44 -8.43 -24.23 -2.76
C ASN A 44 -7.94 -24.54 -4.20
N LEU A 45 -7.72 -23.52 -5.01
CA LEU A 45 -7.16 -23.69 -6.35
C LEU A 45 -5.67 -24.03 -6.29
N ALA A 46 -5.24 -24.94 -7.16
CA ALA A 46 -3.84 -25.35 -7.26
C ALA A 46 -2.89 -24.16 -7.54
N GLY A 47 -3.37 -23.13 -8.24
CA GLY A 47 -2.64 -21.90 -8.52
C GLY A 47 -2.21 -21.14 -7.27
N TYR A 48 -2.98 -21.22 -6.17
CA TYR A 48 -2.58 -20.62 -4.90
C TYR A 48 -1.26 -21.18 -4.37
N SER A 49 -1.14 -22.51 -4.33
CA SER A 49 0.09 -23.17 -3.87
C SER A 49 1.29 -22.86 -4.77
N LEU A 50 1.06 -22.77 -6.09
CA LEU A 50 2.11 -22.42 -7.05
C LEU A 50 2.60 -20.97 -6.83
N ILE A 51 1.68 -20.03 -6.61
CA ILE A 51 2.00 -18.62 -6.34
C ILE A 51 2.74 -18.47 -5.01
N THR A 52 2.27 -19.12 -3.94
CA THR A 52 2.88 -19.02 -2.62
C THR A 52 4.24 -19.74 -2.54
N GLY A 53 4.45 -20.76 -3.38
CA GLY A 53 5.72 -21.46 -3.54
C GLY A 53 6.74 -20.75 -4.44
N SER A 54 6.36 -19.62 -5.03
CA SER A 54 7.18 -18.80 -5.93
C SER A 54 7.45 -17.42 -5.31
N ASP A 55 8.16 -16.56 -6.03
CA ASP A 55 8.49 -15.20 -5.61
C ASP A 55 7.42 -14.15 -5.98
N CYS A 56 6.29 -14.56 -6.54
CA CYS A 56 5.21 -13.69 -7.01
C CYS A 56 4.74 -12.67 -5.95
N LEU A 57 4.63 -13.11 -4.68
CA LEU A 57 4.15 -12.28 -3.58
C LEU A 57 5.16 -11.21 -3.12
N SER A 58 6.38 -11.23 -3.65
CA SER A 58 7.36 -10.15 -3.43
C SER A 58 6.98 -8.86 -4.18
N CYS A 59 6.20 -9.00 -5.26
CA CYS A 59 5.76 -7.87 -6.09
C CYS A 59 4.24 -7.70 -6.16
N HIS A 60 3.46 -8.75 -5.96
CA HIS A 60 2.00 -8.73 -6.02
C HIS A 60 1.35 -9.03 -4.67
N LYS A 61 0.16 -8.49 -4.44
CA LYS A 61 -0.71 -8.81 -3.30
C LYS A 61 -2.13 -9.07 -3.80
N ASP A 62 -2.97 -9.70 -3.00
CA ASP A 62 -4.34 -10.01 -3.43
C ASP A 62 -5.16 -8.73 -3.67
N SER A 63 -5.19 -7.79 -2.72
CA SER A 63 -6.12 -6.68 -2.71
C SER A 63 -5.49 -5.28 -2.80
N GLU A 64 -4.17 -5.17 -2.71
CA GLU A 64 -3.48 -3.87 -2.77
C GLU A 64 -2.33 -3.88 -3.77
N LYS A 65 -2.17 -2.76 -4.48
CA LYS A 65 -1.02 -2.54 -5.35
C LYS A 65 0.24 -2.42 -4.51
N PHE A 66 1.29 -3.13 -4.92
CA PHE A 66 2.61 -3.08 -4.29
C PHE A 66 3.65 -2.65 -5.33
N VAL A 67 4.55 -3.51 -5.76
CA VAL A 67 5.46 -3.22 -6.89
C VAL A 67 4.68 -3.38 -8.20
N GLY A 68 3.99 -4.51 -8.36
CA GLY A 68 3.08 -4.78 -9.45
C GLY A 68 1.62 -4.48 -9.10
N PRO A 69 0.68 -4.68 -10.04
CA PRO A 69 -0.74 -4.60 -9.78
C PRO A 69 -1.17 -5.68 -8.76
N SER A 70 -2.22 -5.39 -7.99
CA SER A 70 -2.85 -6.43 -7.17
C SER A 70 -3.56 -7.46 -8.04
N TYR A 71 -3.75 -8.66 -7.51
CA TYR A 71 -4.51 -9.69 -8.22
C TYR A 71 -5.95 -9.27 -8.44
N SER A 72 -6.55 -8.51 -7.50
CA SER A 72 -7.89 -7.95 -7.70
C SER A 72 -7.96 -6.93 -8.84
N GLU A 73 -6.94 -6.09 -9.05
CA GLU A 73 -6.86 -5.18 -10.21
C GLU A 73 -6.74 -5.97 -11.51
N ILE A 74 -5.95 -7.05 -11.52
CA ILE A 74 -5.83 -7.94 -12.68
C ILE A 74 -7.17 -8.60 -12.98
N ALA A 75 -7.85 -9.16 -11.97
CA ALA A 75 -9.13 -9.82 -12.13
C ALA A 75 -10.28 -8.88 -12.54
N GLN A 76 -10.17 -7.58 -12.25
CA GLN A 76 -11.11 -6.56 -12.74
C GLN A 76 -10.86 -6.21 -14.21
N LYS A 77 -9.62 -6.25 -14.67
CA LYS A 77 -9.23 -5.87 -16.04
C LYS A 77 -9.36 -7.02 -17.02
N TYR A 78 -9.13 -8.24 -16.59
CA TYR A 78 -9.06 -9.44 -17.44
C TYR A 78 -10.09 -10.48 -17.02
N SER A 79 -10.33 -11.41 -17.91
CA SER A 79 -11.28 -12.52 -17.76
C SER A 79 -10.62 -13.85 -18.14
N GLU A 80 -11.35 -14.94 -17.98
CA GLU A 80 -10.89 -16.29 -18.38
C GLU A 80 -10.45 -16.37 -19.85
N LYS A 81 -11.04 -15.52 -20.72
CA LYS A 81 -10.64 -15.44 -22.14
C LYS A 81 -9.21 -14.98 -22.33
N ASP A 82 -8.68 -14.25 -21.35
CA ASP A 82 -7.33 -13.70 -21.38
C ASP A 82 -6.30 -14.64 -20.72
N ALA A 83 -6.72 -15.84 -20.30
CA ALA A 83 -5.86 -16.75 -19.52
C ALA A 83 -4.55 -17.12 -20.24
N GLU A 84 -4.59 -17.35 -21.54
CA GLU A 84 -3.38 -17.62 -22.35
C GLU A 84 -2.44 -16.42 -22.36
N LEU A 85 -2.98 -15.22 -22.54
CA LEU A 85 -2.20 -13.99 -22.53
C LEU A 85 -1.53 -13.78 -21.16
N LEU A 86 -2.27 -13.97 -20.08
CA LEU A 86 -1.75 -13.80 -18.72
C LEU A 86 -0.71 -14.87 -18.36
N ALA A 87 -0.93 -16.11 -18.78
CA ALA A 87 0.06 -17.19 -18.63
C ALA A 87 1.37 -16.87 -19.37
N SER A 88 1.29 -16.37 -20.60
CA SER A 88 2.48 -15.89 -21.32
C SER A 88 3.17 -14.74 -20.58
N LYS A 89 2.42 -13.82 -19.97
CA LYS A 89 3.02 -12.75 -19.16
C LYS A 89 3.76 -13.26 -17.93
N ILE A 90 3.32 -14.33 -17.33
CA ILE A 90 4.07 -14.98 -16.23
C ILE A 90 5.38 -15.55 -16.75
N ILE A 91 5.35 -16.26 -17.88
CA ILE A 91 6.53 -16.94 -18.44
C ILE A 91 7.52 -15.95 -19.04
N ASP A 92 7.03 -15.00 -19.87
CA ASP A 92 7.85 -14.10 -20.67
C ASP A 92 8.14 -12.76 -20.00
N GLY A 93 7.38 -12.42 -18.95
CA GLY A 93 7.43 -11.11 -18.32
C GLY A 93 6.80 -10.02 -19.18
N GLY A 94 7.17 -8.76 -18.90
CA GLY A 94 6.74 -7.62 -19.71
C GLY A 94 6.54 -6.34 -18.91
N LYS A 95 6.27 -5.25 -19.63
CA LYS A 95 6.03 -3.92 -19.05
C LYS A 95 5.01 -3.11 -19.87
N GLY A 96 4.65 -1.95 -19.36
CA GLY A 96 3.87 -0.92 -20.09
C GLY A 96 2.39 -0.96 -19.79
N VAL A 97 1.76 -2.12 -19.59
CA VAL A 97 0.31 -2.23 -19.33
C VAL A 97 -0.06 -1.68 -17.95
N TRP A 98 0.83 -1.84 -16.98
CA TRP A 98 0.65 -1.44 -15.58
C TRP A 98 1.66 -0.39 -15.11
N GLY A 99 2.44 0.17 -16.03
CA GLY A 99 3.48 1.16 -15.78
C GLY A 99 4.84 0.72 -16.30
N GLU A 100 5.87 1.47 -15.91
CA GLU A 100 7.23 1.29 -16.43
C GLU A 100 8.04 0.20 -15.72
N VAL A 101 7.63 -0.21 -14.51
CA VAL A 101 8.30 -1.28 -13.77
C VAL A 101 8.05 -2.61 -14.49
N PRO A 102 9.10 -3.29 -14.98
CA PRO A 102 8.93 -4.55 -15.68
C PRO A 102 8.61 -5.68 -14.72
N MET A 103 7.70 -6.55 -15.12
CA MET A 103 7.52 -7.88 -14.49
C MET A 103 8.63 -8.79 -15.03
N GLN A 104 9.31 -9.48 -14.14
CA GLN A 104 10.35 -10.46 -14.50
C GLN A 104 9.74 -11.68 -15.19
N ALA A 105 10.51 -12.28 -16.10
CA ALA A 105 10.16 -13.54 -16.74
C ALA A 105 10.41 -14.73 -15.81
N HIS A 106 9.53 -15.72 -15.88
CA HIS A 106 9.63 -16.97 -15.12
C HIS A 106 9.63 -18.19 -16.07
N PRO A 107 10.66 -18.35 -16.91
CA PRO A 107 10.70 -19.39 -17.94
C PRO A 107 10.73 -20.82 -17.36
N GLN A 108 10.98 -20.97 -16.08
CA GLN A 108 10.93 -22.24 -15.36
C GLN A 108 9.50 -22.72 -15.07
N ILE A 109 8.50 -21.83 -15.15
CA ILE A 109 7.10 -22.17 -14.92
C ILE A 109 6.51 -22.76 -16.19
N SER A 110 5.92 -23.96 -16.07
CA SER A 110 5.23 -24.58 -17.20
C SER A 110 3.98 -23.79 -17.60
N LYS A 111 3.57 -23.91 -18.86
CA LYS A 111 2.36 -23.23 -19.36
C LYS A 111 1.10 -23.68 -18.59
N GLU A 112 1.04 -24.95 -18.24
CA GLU A 112 -0.05 -25.54 -17.45
C GLU A 112 -0.11 -24.95 -16.04
N ASP A 113 1.04 -24.78 -15.39
CA ASP A 113 1.09 -24.20 -14.06
C ASP A 113 0.84 -22.70 -14.09
N ALA A 114 1.34 -21.99 -15.10
CA ALA A 114 1.01 -20.57 -15.30
C ALA A 114 -0.51 -20.36 -15.46
N LYS A 115 -1.22 -21.25 -16.18
CA LYS A 115 -2.69 -21.20 -16.29
C LYS A 115 -3.39 -21.43 -14.96
N LYS A 116 -2.95 -22.39 -14.15
CA LYS A 116 -3.49 -22.60 -12.80
C LYS A 116 -3.27 -21.38 -11.91
N MET A 117 -2.09 -20.72 -12.01
CA MET A 117 -1.82 -19.46 -11.32
C MET A 117 -2.79 -18.36 -11.78
N VAL A 118 -3.05 -18.23 -13.07
CA VAL A 118 -4.01 -17.27 -13.63
C VAL A 118 -5.41 -17.55 -13.13
N GLU A 119 -5.83 -18.81 -13.04
CA GLU A 119 -7.14 -19.19 -12.49
C GLU A 119 -7.31 -18.67 -11.05
N TYR A 120 -6.29 -18.86 -10.20
CA TYR A 120 -6.29 -18.26 -8.86
C TYR A 120 -6.37 -16.72 -8.91
N ILE A 121 -5.51 -16.08 -9.70
CA ILE A 121 -5.47 -14.61 -9.83
C ILE A 121 -6.84 -14.06 -10.23
N LEU A 122 -7.50 -14.69 -11.21
CA LEU A 122 -8.82 -14.27 -11.68
C LEU A 122 -9.95 -14.58 -10.70
N SER A 123 -9.71 -15.44 -9.70
CA SER A 123 -10.65 -15.69 -8.61
C SER A 123 -10.67 -14.60 -7.55
N VAL A 124 -9.66 -13.70 -7.52
CA VAL A 124 -9.56 -12.58 -6.57
C VAL A 124 -10.46 -11.44 -7.05
N LYS A 125 -11.78 -11.62 -6.94
CA LYS A 125 -12.78 -10.62 -7.34
C LYS A 125 -13.35 -9.91 -6.13
N LYS A 126 -13.61 -8.59 -6.29
CA LYS A 126 -14.42 -7.83 -5.32
C LYS A 126 -15.89 -8.18 -5.49
#